data_23888412062606b70d4f0fa966201d75
#
_entry.id   23888412062606b70d4f0fa966201d75
#
_cell.length_a   1.000
_cell.length_b   1.000
_cell.length_c   1.000
_cell.angle_alpha   90.00
_cell.angle_beta   90.00
_cell.angle_gamma   90.00
#
_symmetry.space_group_name_H-M   'P 1'
#
loop_
_entity.id
_entity.type
_entity.pdbx_description
1 polymer ?
#
loop_
_entity_poly.entity_id
_entity_poly.type
_entity_poly.pdbx_seq_one_letter_code
_entity_poly.pdbx_strand_id
1 'polypeptide(L)'
;MSDAIDARARTSQQKVALGLRRRYRAERRFRAYGLTAVSVGLLFVVFLFASIISKGYTAFEQTFIRLDVDYAADVLDPAGTRDPAALADANYLALVHQALRAKFPGVTERAELHKLYGIVSGAAEGTLRERVLGNPRLVGSHETLWLLADDHIDMLVKGNVDRNLPASDRSVDDQELGWIDALSAAGGVAVRFNLKFFTSGDSREPEQAGVRGAVMGSLLTLLVTMVLSFPIGVAAAVYLEEFAPKNRLTDVIEVNINNLAAVPSIVFGLLGLAMFIEFFGLPRSAPLVGGLVLTLMTLPTIIITSRAALKAVPPSIREAAFGMGASPVQTVTHHVLPLAVPGMLTGAIIGMARALGESAPLLMIGMVAFIADVPKSLTDPATVLPVQVYLWASSPERAFVERTSGAIIVLLAFLLVMNGAAVYLRSRFERRW
;
A
#
# COMPACT_ATOMS: atom_id res chain seq x y z
N MET A 1 -53.75 -50.18 31.44
CA MET A 1 -53.52 -49.19 30.33
C MET A 1 -52.46 -48.17 30.71
N SER A 2 -52.40 -47.73 31.99
CA SER A 2 -51.36 -46.81 32.49
C SER A 2 -49.96 -47.37 32.42
N ASP A 3 -49.68 -48.62 32.82
CA ASP A 3 -48.37 -49.23 32.88
C ASP A 3 -47.74 -49.44 31.49
N ALA A 4 -48.56 -49.65 30.45
CA ALA A 4 -48.08 -49.80 29.06
C ALA A 4 -47.67 -48.48 28.44
N ILE A 5 -48.25 -47.35 28.87
CA ILE A 5 -47.90 -45.98 28.44
C ILE A 5 -46.56 -45.59 29.10
N ASP A 6 -46.39 -45.87 30.40
CA ASP A 6 -45.13 -45.60 31.12
C ASP A 6 -43.94 -46.46 30.59
N ALA A 7 -44.18 -47.74 30.27
CA ALA A 7 -43.14 -48.58 29.64
C ALA A 7 -42.73 -48.08 28.24
N ARG A 8 -43.66 -47.60 27.44
CA ARG A 8 -43.37 -46.98 26.12
C ARG A 8 -42.62 -45.64 26.26
N ALA A 9 -43.00 -44.84 27.27
CA ALA A 9 -42.29 -43.57 27.55
C ALA A 9 -40.85 -43.79 28.00
N ARG A 10 -40.58 -44.78 28.89
CA ARG A 10 -39.23 -45.17 29.33
C ARG A 10 -38.38 -45.71 28.18
N THR A 11 -38.94 -46.49 27.29
CA THR A 11 -38.23 -47.02 26.07
C THR A 11 -37.90 -45.87 25.11
N SER A 12 -38.80 -44.91 24.93
CA SER A 12 -38.53 -43.71 24.13
C SER A 12 -37.42 -42.84 24.71
N GLN A 13 -37.43 -42.60 26.04
CA GLN A 13 -36.36 -41.86 26.71
C GLN A 13 -34.99 -42.54 26.59
N GLN A 14 -34.92 -43.87 26.71
CA GLN A 14 -33.68 -44.61 26.54
C GLN A 14 -33.15 -44.54 25.07
N LYS A 15 -34.03 -44.63 24.06
CA LYS A 15 -33.66 -44.44 22.65
C LYS A 15 -33.17 -43.04 22.38
N VAL A 16 -33.81 -42.03 22.96
CA VAL A 16 -33.37 -40.64 22.87
C VAL A 16 -31.98 -40.47 23.53
N ALA A 17 -31.77 -41.02 24.75
CA ALA A 17 -30.48 -40.92 25.43
C ALA A 17 -29.32 -41.59 24.65
N LEU A 18 -29.57 -42.75 24.03
CA LEU A 18 -28.57 -43.39 23.15
C LEU A 18 -28.29 -42.57 21.89
N GLY A 19 -29.34 -41.95 21.30
CA GLY A 19 -29.18 -41.06 20.15
C GLY A 19 -28.45 -39.76 20.47
N LEU A 20 -28.64 -39.22 21.68
CA LEU A 20 -28.00 -38.01 22.16
C LEU A 20 -26.46 -38.11 22.15
N ARG A 21 -25.92 -39.20 22.71
CA ARG A 21 -24.45 -39.45 22.75
C ARG A 21 -23.82 -39.50 21.34
N ARG A 22 -24.53 -40.04 20.35
CA ARG A 22 -24.06 -40.07 18.95
C ARG A 22 -24.10 -38.68 18.34
N ARG A 23 -25.17 -37.90 18.60
CA ARG A 23 -25.32 -36.50 18.14
C ARG A 23 -24.27 -35.59 18.72
N TYR A 24 -24.02 -35.63 20.04
CA TYR A 24 -22.97 -34.87 20.71
C TYR A 24 -21.56 -35.23 20.19
N ARG A 25 -21.29 -36.51 19.88
CA ARG A 25 -20.02 -36.89 19.25
C ARG A 25 -19.87 -36.36 17.84
N ALA A 26 -20.94 -36.34 17.07
CA ALA A 26 -20.94 -35.78 15.72
C ALA A 26 -20.78 -34.26 15.78
N GLU A 27 -21.47 -33.58 16.70
CA GLU A 27 -21.33 -32.14 16.93
C GLU A 27 -19.92 -31.77 17.38
N ARG A 28 -19.33 -32.51 18.34
CA ARG A 28 -17.94 -32.28 18.77
C ARG A 28 -16.95 -32.43 17.63
N ARG A 29 -17.14 -33.44 16.75
CA ARG A 29 -16.31 -33.61 15.55
C ARG A 29 -16.50 -32.45 14.58
N PHE A 30 -17.72 -32.03 14.33
CA PHE A 30 -18.01 -30.90 13.47
C PHE A 30 -17.40 -29.59 14.00
N ARG A 31 -17.54 -29.32 15.30
CA ARG A 31 -16.87 -28.19 15.95
C ARG A 31 -15.35 -28.28 15.87
N ALA A 32 -14.77 -29.49 16.05
CA ALA A 32 -13.34 -29.70 15.90
C ALA A 32 -12.88 -29.43 14.46
N TYR A 33 -13.62 -29.90 13.44
CA TYR A 33 -13.30 -29.58 12.03
C TYR A 33 -13.38 -28.08 11.76
N GLY A 34 -14.42 -27.40 12.25
CA GLY A 34 -14.55 -25.95 12.12
C GLY A 34 -13.38 -25.20 12.81
N LEU A 35 -13.05 -25.60 14.03
CA LEU A 35 -11.91 -25.00 14.77
C LEU A 35 -10.59 -25.26 14.03
N THR A 36 -10.35 -26.48 13.56
CA THR A 36 -9.14 -26.81 12.81
C THR A 36 -9.05 -25.98 11.51
N ALA A 37 -10.14 -25.85 10.76
CA ALA A 37 -10.17 -25.06 9.53
C ALA A 37 -9.83 -23.58 9.80
N VAL A 38 -10.43 -22.98 10.84
CA VAL A 38 -10.14 -21.59 11.26
C VAL A 38 -8.68 -21.46 11.72
N SER A 39 -8.19 -22.44 12.52
CA SER A 39 -6.79 -22.41 12.98
C SER A 39 -5.79 -22.53 11.84
N VAL A 40 -6.04 -23.39 10.87
CA VAL A 40 -5.19 -23.51 9.65
C VAL A 40 -5.18 -22.21 8.86
N GLY A 41 -6.35 -21.60 8.64
CA GLY A 41 -6.44 -20.30 7.98
C GLY A 41 -5.67 -19.21 8.72
N LEU A 42 -5.82 -19.14 10.04
CA LEU A 42 -5.11 -18.18 10.88
C LEU A 42 -3.58 -18.40 10.85
N LEU A 43 -3.14 -19.66 10.97
CA LEU A 43 -1.71 -20.00 10.87
C LEU A 43 -1.11 -19.60 9.52
N PHE A 44 -1.86 -19.81 8.42
CA PHE A 44 -1.43 -19.37 7.10
C PHE A 44 -1.28 -17.85 7.01
N VAL A 45 -2.23 -17.10 7.56
CA VAL A 45 -2.15 -15.64 7.63
C VAL A 45 -0.95 -15.19 8.45
N VAL A 46 -0.73 -15.78 9.64
CA VAL A 46 0.43 -15.48 10.48
C VAL A 46 1.73 -15.78 9.75
N PHE A 47 1.82 -16.93 9.06
CA PHE A 47 2.98 -17.30 8.25
C PHE A 47 3.24 -16.27 7.12
N LEU A 48 2.19 -15.84 6.42
CA LEU A 48 2.27 -14.82 5.38
C LEU A 48 2.84 -13.51 5.93
N PHE A 49 2.28 -13.00 7.05
CA PHE A 49 2.79 -11.78 7.69
C PHE A 49 4.24 -11.94 8.17
N ALA A 50 4.58 -13.06 8.78
CA ALA A 50 5.94 -13.33 9.23
C ALA A 50 6.92 -13.33 8.03
N SER A 51 6.52 -13.94 6.91
CA SER A 51 7.33 -13.96 5.69
C SER A 51 7.52 -12.56 5.10
N ILE A 52 6.46 -11.74 5.04
CA ILE A 52 6.55 -10.36 4.53
C ILE A 52 7.45 -9.52 5.43
N ILE A 53 7.27 -9.61 6.76
CA ILE A 53 8.05 -8.84 7.72
C ILE A 53 9.53 -9.27 7.65
N SER A 54 9.81 -10.58 7.64
CA SER A 54 11.19 -11.09 7.60
C SER A 54 11.97 -10.72 6.33
N LYS A 55 11.26 -10.51 5.21
CA LYS A 55 11.87 -10.08 3.94
C LYS A 55 11.87 -8.57 3.75
N GLY A 56 10.99 -7.86 4.45
CA GLY A 56 10.77 -6.44 4.22
C GLY A 56 11.33 -5.52 5.31
N TYR A 57 11.73 -6.02 6.49
CA TYR A 57 12.24 -5.14 7.55
C TYR A 57 13.56 -4.47 7.14
N THR A 58 14.38 -5.16 6.35
CA THR A 58 15.66 -4.64 5.83
C THR A 58 15.46 -3.50 4.82
N ALA A 59 14.27 -3.35 4.19
CA ALA A 59 13.97 -2.20 3.35
C ALA A 59 14.00 -0.86 4.12
N PHE A 60 13.78 -0.91 5.44
CA PHE A 60 13.87 0.25 6.34
C PHE A 60 15.29 0.57 6.79
N GLU A 61 16.26 -0.21 6.36
CA GLU A 61 17.67 0.00 6.57
C GLU A 61 18.36 0.33 5.25
N GLN A 62 19.50 1.00 5.31
CA GLN A 62 20.26 1.41 4.15
C GLN A 62 21.75 1.48 4.49
N THR A 63 22.58 0.94 3.60
CA THR A 63 24.03 0.88 3.78
C THR A 63 24.69 2.15 3.25
N PHE A 64 25.62 2.69 4.02
CA PHE A 64 26.45 3.83 3.66
C PHE A 64 27.91 3.47 3.73
N ILE A 65 28.69 4.01 2.80
CA ILE A 65 30.14 3.88 2.71
C ILE A 65 30.77 5.24 3.06
N ARG A 66 31.76 5.22 3.96
CA ARG A 66 32.49 6.42 4.37
C ARG A 66 33.66 6.63 3.42
N LEU A 67 33.64 7.76 2.72
CA LEU A 67 34.71 8.18 1.83
C LEU A 67 35.22 9.59 2.18
N ASP A 68 36.50 9.75 1.98
CA ASP A 68 37.18 11.05 2.08
C ASP A 68 37.15 11.68 0.67
N VAL A 69 36.31 12.70 0.50
CA VAL A 69 36.05 13.33 -0.80
C VAL A 69 36.79 14.65 -0.88
N ASP A 70 37.65 14.79 -1.88
CA ASP A 70 38.28 16.04 -2.28
C ASP A 70 37.40 16.76 -3.29
N TYR A 71 36.96 17.95 -2.97
CA TYR A 71 36.20 18.82 -3.89
C TYR A 71 37.16 19.54 -4.84
N ALA A 72 37.85 18.76 -5.68
CA ALA A 72 38.90 19.23 -6.59
C ALA A 72 38.40 20.39 -7.47
N ALA A 73 39.03 21.54 -7.38
CA ALA A 73 38.60 22.75 -8.08
C ALA A 73 38.76 22.63 -9.60
N ASP A 74 39.76 21.89 -10.07
CA ASP A 74 40.00 21.58 -11.49
C ASP A 74 38.87 20.72 -12.11
N VAL A 75 38.17 19.92 -11.31
CA VAL A 75 37.02 19.10 -11.75
C VAL A 75 35.70 19.87 -11.65
N LEU A 76 35.51 20.63 -10.56
CA LEU A 76 34.22 21.28 -10.28
C LEU A 76 34.09 22.67 -10.87
N ASP A 77 35.17 23.45 -10.90
CA ASP A 77 35.19 24.85 -11.34
C ASP A 77 36.55 25.18 -12.00
N PRO A 78 36.83 24.64 -13.20
CA PRO A 78 38.09 24.89 -13.89
C PRO A 78 38.33 26.36 -14.20
N ALA A 79 37.25 27.16 -14.31
CA ALA A 79 37.31 28.58 -14.57
C ALA A 79 37.51 29.48 -13.31
N GLY A 80 37.34 28.90 -12.12
CA GLY A 80 37.48 29.62 -10.85
C GLY A 80 36.38 30.66 -10.58
N THR A 81 35.26 30.57 -11.30
CA THR A 81 34.18 31.59 -11.27
C THR A 81 33.16 31.33 -10.17
N ARG A 82 33.08 30.10 -9.65
CA ARG A 82 32.03 29.59 -8.75
C ARG A 82 30.62 29.90 -9.24
N ASP A 83 30.44 29.91 -10.57
CA ASP A 83 29.12 30.09 -11.19
C ASP A 83 28.20 28.92 -10.82
N PRO A 84 26.99 29.19 -10.23
CA PRO A 84 26.05 28.13 -9.87
C PRO A 84 25.65 27.21 -11.04
N ALA A 85 25.58 27.73 -12.27
CA ALA A 85 25.26 26.93 -13.46
C ALA A 85 26.40 25.97 -13.78
N ALA A 86 27.65 26.44 -13.78
CA ALA A 86 28.82 25.59 -14.00
C ALA A 86 28.97 24.52 -12.90
N LEU A 87 28.73 24.89 -11.64
CA LEU A 87 28.73 23.95 -10.53
C LEU A 87 27.59 22.94 -10.61
N ALA A 88 26.43 23.29 -11.15
CA ALA A 88 25.32 22.36 -11.32
C ALA A 88 25.61 21.25 -12.36
N ASP A 89 26.40 21.55 -13.39
CA ASP A 89 26.74 20.64 -14.48
C ASP A 89 28.08 19.92 -14.29
N ALA A 90 28.78 20.16 -13.17
CA ALA A 90 30.07 19.57 -12.89
C ALA A 90 30.00 18.06 -12.65
N ASN A 91 31.11 17.34 -12.92
CA ASN A 91 31.19 15.88 -12.80
C ASN A 91 31.52 15.46 -11.35
N TYR A 92 30.50 15.36 -10.50
CA TYR A 92 30.64 14.94 -9.11
C TYR A 92 31.01 13.47 -8.94
N LEU A 93 30.61 12.58 -9.87
CA LEU A 93 30.99 11.17 -9.83
C LEU A 93 32.50 10.99 -9.96
N ALA A 94 33.19 11.87 -10.69
CA ALA A 94 34.64 11.84 -10.78
C ALA A 94 35.33 11.96 -9.42
N LEU A 95 34.78 12.79 -8.51
CA LEU A 95 35.28 12.93 -7.15
C LEU A 95 35.13 11.66 -6.34
N VAL A 96 33.97 10.98 -6.46
CA VAL A 96 33.72 9.68 -5.81
C VAL A 96 34.70 8.64 -6.33
N HIS A 97 34.92 8.58 -7.66
CA HIS A 97 35.88 7.68 -8.28
C HIS A 97 37.32 7.96 -7.81
N GLN A 98 37.71 9.24 -7.64
CA GLN A 98 39.01 9.61 -7.11
C GLN A 98 39.18 9.14 -5.66
N ALA A 99 38.16 9.36 -4.82
CA ALA A 99 38.15 8.92 -3.43
C ALA A 99 38.29 7.39 -3.30
N LEU A 100 37.59 6.63 -4.15
CA LEU A 100 37.68 5.17 -4.18
C LEU A 100 39.06 4.68 -4.63
N ARG A 101 39.66 5.31 -5.67
CA ARG A 101 41.04 5.01 -6.10
C ARG A 101 42.08 5.29 -5.01
N ALA A 102 41.91 6.39 -4.30
CA ALA A 102 42.81 6.74 -3.18
C ALA A 102 42.72 5.70 -2.06
N LYS A 103 41.52 5.12 -1.84
CA LYS A 103 41.30 4.08 -0.83
C LYS A 103 41.84 2.71 -1.26
N PHE A 104 41.84 2.40 -2.56
CA PHE A 104 42.27 1.15 -3.16
C PHE A 104 43.33 1.36 -4.28
N PRO A 105 44.53 1.83 -3.94
CA PRO A 105 45.55 2.18 -4.95
C PRO A 105 46.09 0.99 -5.75
N GLY A 106 45.86 -0.24 -5.27
CA GLY A 106 46.27 -1.48 -5.97
C GLY A 106 45.35 -1.83 -7.15
N VAL A 107 44.19 -1.22 -7.32
CA VAL A 107 43.23 -1.47 -8.40
C VAL A 107 43.57 -0.56 -9.58
N THR A 108 44.15 -1.13 -10.63
CA THR A 108 44.61 -0.37 -11.83
C THR A 108 43.96 -0.83 -13.12
N GLU A 109 43.49 -2.06 -13.16
CA GLU A 109 42.85 -2.62 -14.34
C GLU A 109 41.47 -1.99 -14.59
N ARG A 110 41.17 -1.64 -15.84
CA ARG A 110 39.94 -0.94 -16.23
C ARG A 110 38.67 -1.70 -15.83
N ALA A 111 38.69 -3.02 -15.95
CA ALA A 111 37.56 -3.86 -15.59
C ALA A 111 37.31 -3.85 -14.06
N GLU A 112 38.36 -3.91 -13.26
CA GLU A 112 38.31 -3.86 -11.79
C GLU A 112 37.88 -2.46 -11.29
N LEU A 113 38.41 -1.41 -11.94
CA LEU A 113 37.98 -0.03 -11.62
C LEU A 113 36.48 0.20 -11.85
N HIS A 114 35.90 -0.39 -12.90
CA HIS A 114 34.48 -0.30 -13.13
C HIS A 114 33.66 -0.94 -11.98
N LYS A 115 34.08 -2.10 -11.50
CA LYS A 115 33.48 -2.77 -10.34
C LYS A 115 33.67 -1.95 -9.06
N LEU A 116 34.88 -1.43 -8.82
CA LEU A 116 35.16 -0.59 -7.66
C LEU A 116 34.27 0.65 -7.61
N TYR A 117 34.00 1.28 -8.75
CA TYR A 117 33.11 2.43 -8.83
C TYR A 117 31.65 2.05 -8.57
N GLY A 118 31.26 0.83 -8.92
CA GLY A 118 29.93 0.29 -8.67
C GLY A 118 29.60 0.02 -7.21
N ILE A 119 30.55 0.08 -6.26
CA ILE A 119 30.23 -0.13 -4.84
C ILE A 119 29.46 1.04 -4.21
N VAL A 120 29.50 2.23 -4.83
CA VAL A 120 28.81 3.45 -4.38
C VAL A 120 27.74 3.79 -5.38
N SER A 121 26.52 4.03 -4.90
CA SER A 121 25.38 4.42 -5.74
C SER A 121 25.63 5.70 -6.52
N GLY A 122 25.11 5.76 -7.75
CA GLY A 122 25.06 6.99 -8.54
C GLY A 122 24.36 8.18 -7.84
N ALA A 123 23.54 7.91 -6.82
CA ALA A 123 22.94 8.93 -5.96
C ALA A 123 23.95 9.83 -5.24
N ALA A 124 25.21 9.38 -5.11
CA ALA A 124 26.28 10.16 -4.53
C ALA A 124 26.52 11.47 -5.31
N GLU A 125 26.35 11.47 -6.64
CA GLU A 125 26.43 12.66 -7.47
C GLU A 125 25.46 13.75 -7.00
N GLY A 126 24.20 13.43 -6.83
CA GLY A 126 23.17 14.37 -6.35
C GLY A 126 23.48 14.89 -4.95
N THR A 127 23.95 13.99 -4.07
CA THR A 127 24.32 14.35 -2.70
C THR A 127 25.47 15.38 -2.66
N LEU A 128 26.52 15.17 -3.46
CA LEU A 128 27.66 16.08 -3.54
C LEU A 128 27.27 17.41 -4.21
N ARG A 129 26.47 17.34 -5.29
CA ARG A 129 25.96 18.51 -6.00
C ARG A 129 25.16 19.43 -5.08
N GLU A 130 24.20 18.90 -4.34
CA GLU A 130 23.38 19.66 -3.38
C GLU A 130 24.24 20.34 -2.32
N ARG A 131 25.27 19.66 -1.81
CA ARG A 131 26.19 20.22 -0.81
C ARG A 131 26.99 21.39 -1.36
N VAL A 132 27.54 21.26 -2.59
CA VAL A 132 28.36 22.30 -3.21
C VAL A 132 27.47 23.48 -3.62
N LEU A 133 26.29 23.25 -4.21
CA LEU A 133 25.34 24.32 -4.53
C LEU A 133 24.84 25.06 -3.28
N GLY A 134 24.65 24.33 -2.17
CA GLY A 134 24.30 24.94 -0.87
C GLY A 134 25.46 25.71 -0.21
N ASN A 135 26.70 25.33 -0.48
CA ASN A 135 27.91 25.96 0.03
C ASN A 135 29.06 25.91 -0.98
N PRO A 136 29.16 26.87 -1.91
CA PRO A 136 30.22 26.88 -2.93
C PRO A 136 31.64 27.05 -2.36
N ARG A 137 31.80 27.34 -1.05
CA ARG A 137 33.12 27.39 -0.42
C ARG A 137 33.75 26.01 -0.24
N LEU A 138 32.99 24.95 -0.42
CA LEU A 138 33.50 23.59 -0.38
C LEU A 138 34.46 23.28 -1.55
N VAL A 139 34.35 23.98 -2.68
CA VAL A 139 35.29 23.84 -3.80
C VAL A 139 36.71 24.14 -3.35
N GLY A 140 37.60 23.14 -3.50
CA GLY A 140 38.97 23.16 -3.03
C GLY A 140 39.17 22.69 -1.57
N SER A 141 38.14 22.20 -0.91
CA SER A 141 38.21 21.62 0.43
C SER A 141 38.12 20.09 0.40
N HIS A 142 38.34 19.48 1.55
CA HIS A 142 38.27 18.04 1.79
C HIS A 142 37.22 17.74 2.86
N GLU A 143 36.38 16.72 2.67
CA GLU A 143 35.36 16.34 3.62
C GLU A 143 35.20 14.81 3.67
N THR A 144 35.05 14.24 4.87
CA THR A 144 34.68 12.84 5.06
C THR A 144 33.16 12.70 5.06
N LEU A 145 32.63 11.94 4.10
CA LEU A 145 31.19 11.76 3.89
C LEU A 145 30.77 10.32 3.96
N TRP A 146 29.53 10.11 4.37
CA TRP A 146 28.80 8.87 4.25
C TRP A 146 27.96 8.92 2.97
N LEU A 147 28.39 8.19 1.93
CA LEU A 147 27.72 8.08 0.66
C LEU A 147 26.93 6.77 0.60
N LEU A 148 25.83 6.79 -0.14
CA LEU A 148 24.95 5.65 -0.31
C LEU A 148 25.68 4.52 -1.04
N ALA A 149 25.62 3.30 -0.52
CA ALA A 149 26.09 2.12 -1.23
C ALA A 149 25.14 1.77 -2.37
N ASP A 150 25.67 1.13 -3.39
CA ASP A 150 24.87 0.55 -4.47
C ASP A 150 23.98 -0.59 -3.96
N ASP A 151 22.92 -0.95 -4.69
CA ASP A 151 21.91 -1.91 -4.27
C ASP A 151 22.46 -3.30 -3.99
N HIS A 152 23.37 -3.80 -4.84
CA HIS A 152 23.98 -5.12 -4.66
C HIS A 152 24.89 -5.18 -3.43
N ILE A 153 25.58 -4.08 -3.09
CA ILE A 153 26.37 -3.94 -1.87
C ILE A 153 25.48 -3.82 -0.63
N ASP A 154 24.39 -3.04 -0.75
CA ASP A 154 23.38 -2.91 0.32
C ASP A 154 22.80 -4.29 0.67
N MET A 155 22.41 -5.08 -0.33
CA MET A 155 21.93 -6.45 -0.15
C MET A 155 22.96 -7.38 0.48
N LEU A 156 24.25 -7.24 0.11
CA LEU A 156 25.34 -8.01 0.69
C LEU A 156 25.54 -7.72 2.18
N VAL A 157 25.60 -6.44 2.54
CA VAL A 157 25.84 -5.99 3.93
C VAL A 157 24.67 -6.38 4.83
N LYS A 158 23.46 -6.31 4.33
CA LYS A 158 22.23 -6.73 5.04
C LYS A 158 22.05 -8.25 5.16
N GLY A 159 22.92 -9.04 4.50
CA GLY A 159 22.85 -10.50 4.53
C GLY A 159 21.79 -11.11 3.61
N ASN A 160 21.26 -10.34 2.66
CA ASN A 160 20.31 -10.81 1.64
C ASN A 160 21.00 -11.57 0.49
N VAL A 161 22.33 -11.53 0.44
CA VAL A 161 23.19 -12.32 -0.46
C VAL A 161 23.97 -13.31 0.36
N ASP A 162 23.86 -14.62 0.03
CA ASP A 162 24.63 -15.66 0.70
C ASP A 162 26.10 -15.62 0.22
N ARG A 163 26.99 -15.28 1.13
CA ARG A 163 28.44 -15.19 0.90
C ARG A 163 29.11 -16.52 0.56
N ASN A 164 28.47 -17.65 0.90
CA ASN A 164 29.04 -19.00 0.70
C ASN A 164 28.75 -19.57 -0.69
N LEU A 165 27.88 -18.92 -1.48
CA LEU A 165 27.64 -19.34 -2.85
C LEU A 165 28.83 -19.07 -3.75
N PRO A 166 29.04 -19.87 -4.84
CA PRO A 166 30.03 -19.58 -5.86
C PRO A 166 29.84 -18.17 -6.44
N ALA A 167 30.95 -17.53 -6.84
CA ALA A 167 30.89 -16.18 -7.43
C ALA A 167 29.97 -16.06 -8.66
N SER A 168 29.81 -17.15 -9.42
CA SER A 168 28.88 -17.22 -10.57
C SER A 168 27.41 -17.09 -10.20
N ASP A 169 27.05 -17.39 -8.95
CA ASP A 169 25.65 -17.47 -8.49
C ASP A 169 25.27 -16.27 -7.59
N ARG A 170 26.26 -15.40 -7.32
CA ARG A 170 26.12 -14.17 -6.53
C ARG A 170 26.04 -12.94 -7.43
N SER A 171 25.39 -11.89 -6.94
CA SER A 171 25.40 -10.55 -7.56
C SER A 171 26.69 -9.77 -7.28
N VAL A 172 27.51 -10.23 -6.33
CA VAL A 172 28.77 -9.61 -5.86
C VAL A 172 29.90 -10.62 -6.04
N ASP A 173 31.00 -10.22 -6.63
CA ASP A 173 32.17 -11.10 -6.82
C ASP A 173 33.09 -11.12 -5.60
N ASP A 174 34.18 -11.96 -5.69
CA ASP A 174 35.12 -12.13 -4.58
C ASP A 174 35.99 -10.88 -4.34
N GLN A 175 36.23 -10.08 -5.37
CA GLN A 175 36.98 -8.82 -5.25
C GLN A 175 36.17 -7.77 -4.51
N GLU A 176 34.91 -7.60 -4.89
CA GLU A 176 33.95 -6.68 -4.23
C GLU A 176 33.76 -7.06 -2.76
N LEU A 177 33.61 -8.37 -2.47
CA LEU A 177 33.62 -8.88 -1.09
C LEU A 177 34.87 -8.45 -0.30
N GLY A 178 36.05 -8.60 -0.89
CA GLY A 178 37.30 -8.20 -0.27
C GLY A 178 37.37 -6.70 0.02
N TRP A 179 36.87 -5.86 -0.88
CA TRP A 179 36.84 -4.40 -0.68
C TRP A 179 35.85 -3.99 0.42
N ILE A 180 34.69 -4.60 0.45
CA ILE A 180 33.65 -4.31 1.47
C ILE A 180 34.12 -4.80 2.84
N ASP A 181 34.76 -5.96 2.93
CA ASP A 181 35.31 -6.47 4.19
C ASP A 181 36.47 -5.59 4.70
N ALA A 182 37.33 -5.08 3.81
CA ALA A 182 38.37 -4.11 4.17
C ALA A 182 37.80 -2.78 4.65
N LEU A 183 36.77 -2.24 3.97
CA LEU A 183 36.07 -1.03 4.39
C LEU A 183 35.36 -1.24 5.73
N SER A 184 34.73 -2.39 5.93
CA SER A 184 34.01 -2.73 7.17
C SER A 184 35.00 -2.84 8.36
N ALA A 185 36.14 -3.49 8.15
CA ALA A 185 37.20 -3.60 9.16
C ALA A 185 37.79 -2.23 9.56
N ALA A 186 37.83 -1.27 8.60
CA ALA A 186 38.24 0.10 8.85
C ALA A 186 37.09 1.00 9.42
N GLY A 187 35.93 0.43 9.73
CA GLY A 187 34.75 1.19 10.17
C GLY A 187 34.20 2.14 9.11
N GLY A 188 34.41 1.81 7.83
CA GLY A 188 33.95 2.58 6.68
C GLY A 188 32.60 2.17 6.13
N VAL A 189 31.91 1.19 6.73
CA VAL A 189 30.58 0.74 6.34
C VAL A 189 29.63 0.92 7.53
N ALA A 190 28.45 1.47 7.30
CA ALA A 190 27.43 1.64 8.33
C ALA A 190 26.03 1.42 7.77
N VAL A 191 25.22 0.66 8.48
CA VAL A 191 23.79 0.51 8.19
C VAL A 191 23.01 1.53 9.01
N ARG A 192 22.12 2.28 8.37
CA ARG A 192 21.31 3.34 8.99
C ARG A 192 19.85 3.21 8.55
N PHE A 193 18.96 3.86 9.30
CA PHE A 193 17.56 3.92 8.92
C PHE A 193 17.37 4.60 7.55
N ASN A 194 16.60 3.94 6.69
CA ASN A 194 16.34 4.39 5.32
C ASN A 194 15.25 5.47 5.28
N LEU A 195 15.66 6.71 5.51
CA LEU A 195 14.75 7.85 5.43
C LEU A 195 14.28 8.11 4.00
N LYS A 196 15.12 7.83 2.99
CA LYS A 196 14.79 8.01 1.57
C LYS A 196 13.57 7.18 1.17
N PHE A 197 13.43 5.97 1.69
CA PHE A 197 12.27 5.12 1.43
C PHE A 197 10.93 5.81 1.74
N PHE A 198 10.89 6.67 2.76
CA PHE A 198 9.67 7.40 3.16
C PHE A 198 9.57 8.81 2.59
N THR A 199 10.66 9.38 2.06
CA THR A 199 10.68 10.79 1.63
C THR A 199 10.79 10.97 0.13
N SER A 200 11.24 9.94 -0.60
CA SER A 200 11.40 9.98 -2.06
C SER A 200 10.20 9.38 -2.80
N GLY A 201 10.07 9.72 -4.08
CA GLY A 201 9.20 9.02 -5.02
C GLY A 201 9.84 7.74 -5.54
N ASP A 202 9.35 7.24 -6.67
CA ASP A 202 9.90 6.05 -7.31
C ASP A 202 11.26 6.33 -7.95
N SER A 203 12.09 5.30 -8.09
CA SER A 203 13.37 5.35 -8.78
C SER A 203 13.61 4.03 -9.51
N ARG A 204 14.41 4.09 -10.58
CA ARG A 204 14.89 2.89 -11.26
C ARG A 204 15.99 2.19 -10.46
N GLU A 205 16.69 2.95 -9.63
CA GLU A 205 17.70 2.46 -8.72
C GLU A 205 17.04 2.06 -7.39
N PRO A 206 17.06 0.77 -7.01
CA PRO A 206 16.36 0.28 -5.82
C PRO A 206 16.72 1.02 -4.52
N GLU A 207 17.99 1.38 -4.35
CA GLU A 207 18.49 2.07 -3.15
C GLU A 207 17.98 3.52 -3.04
N GLN A 208 17.50 4.11 -4.14
CA GLN A 208 16.91 5.45 -4.19
C GLN A 208 15.38 5.42 -4.19
N ALA A 209 14.78 4.25 -4.47
CA ALA A 209 13.35 4.11 -4.61
C ALA A 209 12.62 4.30 -3.27
N GLY A 210 11.60 5.16 -3.28
CA GLY A 210 10.77 5.46 -2.12
C GLY A 210 9.28 5.29 -2.39
N VAL A 211 8.50 5.22 -1.30
CA VAL A 211 7.04 4.97 -1.35
C VAL A 211 6.20 6.24 -1.21
N ARG A 212 6.80 7.41 -0.97
CA ARG A 212 6.04 8.65 -0.70
C ARG A 212 5.09 9.03 -1.83
N GLY A 213 5.53 8.88 -3.10
CA GLY A 213 4.70 9.15 -4.27
C GLY A 213 3.46 8.26 -4.28
N ALA A 214 3.64 6.96 -4.07
CA ALA A 214 2.56 5.97 -4.05
C ALA A 214 1.62 6.13 -2.84
N VAL A 215 2.14 6.49 -1.66
CA VAL A 215 1.33 6.81 -0.46
C VAL A 215 0.45 8.02 -0.73
N MET A 216 1.03 9.10 -1.25
CA MET A 216 0.28 10.32 -1.56
C MET A 216 -0.75 10.10 -2.67
N GLY A 217 -0.37 9.38 -3.74
CA GLY A 217 -1.30 9.00 -4.80
C GLY A 217 -2.45 8.15 -4.30
N SER A 218 -2.19 7.16 -3.42
CA SER A 218 -3.25 6.37 -2.77
C SER A 218 -4.17 7.25 -1.92
N LEU A 219 -3.61 8.16 -1.12
CA LEU A 219 -4.39 9.05 -0.25
C LEU A 219 -5.31 9.95 -1.08
N LEU A 220 -4.80 10.59 -2.13
CA LEU A 220 -5.57 11.46 -3.01
C LEU A 220 -6.66 10.68 -3.77
N THR A 221 -6.33 9.51 -4.31
CA THR A 221 -7.28 8.63 -5.01
C THR A 221 -8.42 8.19 -4.09
N LEU A 222 -8.10 7.75 -2.87
CA LEU A 222 -9.10 7.34 -1.89
C LEU A 222 -9.93 8.50 -1.37
N LEU A 223 -9.35 9.68 -1.24
CA LEU A 223 -10.09 10.90 -0.89
C LEU A 223 -11.19 11.20 -1.92
N VAL A 224 -10.84 11.20 -3.22
CA VAL A 224 -11.82 11.36 -4.31
C VAL A 224 -12.89 10.28 -4.24
N THR A 225 -12.47 9.02 -4.09
CA THR A 225 -13.39 7.88 -3.98
C THR A 225 -14.39 8.08 -2.85
N MET A 226 -13.92 8.43 -1.65
CA MET A 226 -14.78 8.59 -0.47
C MET A 226 -15.72 9.77 -0.58
N VAL A 227 -15.20 10.92 -1.03
CA VAL A 227 -16.00 12.17 -1.17
C VAL A 227 -17.13 12.01 -2.18
N LEU A 228 -16.94 11.19 -3.21
CA LEU A 228 -17.96 10.94 -4.22
C LEU A 228 -18.84 9.75 -3.86
N SER A 229 -18.27 8.60 -3.56
CA SER A 229 -19.04 7.36 -3.40
C SER A 229 -19.91 7.35 -2.15
N PHE A 230 -19.46 7.93 -1.03
CA PHE A 230 -20.24 7.90 0.20
C PHE A 230 -21.50 8.77 0.15
N PRO A 231 -21.44 10.07 -0.19
CA PRO A 231 -22.65 10.89 -0.26
C PRO A 231 -23.62 10.40 -1.34
N ILE A 232 -23.12 10.07 -2.53
CA ILE A 232 -23.96 9.59 -3.63
C ILE A 232 -24.60 8.25 -3.28
N GLY A 233 -23.82 7.30 -2.73
CA GLY A 233 -24.30 5.99 -2.34
C GLY A 233 -25.33 6.04 -1.22
N VAL A 234 -25.12 6.88 -0.19
CA VAL A 234 -26.08 7.10 0.90
C VAL A 234 -27.35 7.76 0.39
N ALA A 235 -27.24 8.80 -0.44
CA ALA A 235 -28.40 9.48 -1.02
C ALA A 235 -29.25 8.52 -1.87
N ALA A 236 -28.59 7.71 -2.71
CA ALA A 236 -29.27 6.67 -3.51
C ALA A 236 -29.96 5.63 -2.62
N ALA A 237 -29.30 5.17 -1.55
CA ALA A 237 -29.86 4.20 -0.61
C ALA A 237 -31.09 4.76 0.12
N VAL A 238 -31.01 6.00 0.61
CA VAL A 238 -32.13 6.70 1.27
C VAL A 238 -33.30 6.85 0.30
N TYR A 239 -33.06 7.29 -0.92
CA TYR A 239 -34.10 7.41 -1.92
C TYR A 239 -34.76 6.06 -2.19
N LEU A 240 -34.00 5.01 -2.48
CA LEU A 240 -34.54 3.70 -2.83
C LEU A 240 -35.29 3.02 -1.68
N GLU A 241 -34.88 3.26 -0.43
CA GLU A 241 -35.49 2.57 0.72
C GLU A 241 -36.67 3.31 1.31
N GLU A 242 -36.64 4.66 1.36
CA GLU A 242 -37.61 5.48 2.08
C GLU A 242 -38.60 6.21 1.16
N PHE A 243 -38.25 6.51 -0.09
CA PHE A 243 -39.02 7.36 -0.96
C PHE A 243 -39.43 6.72 -2.29
N ALA A 244 -38.68 5.75 -2.80
CA ALA A 244 -38.94 5.18 -4.10
C ALA A 244 -40.24 4.37 -4.11
N PRO A 245 -41.09 4.55 -5.16
CA PRO A 245 -42.31 3.76 -5.29
C PRO A 245 -41.95 2.28 -5.58
N LYS A 246 -42.72 1.36 -4.97
CA LYS A 246 -42.54 -0.09 -5.21
C LYS A 246 -43.17 -0.44 -6.58
N ASN A 247 -42.36 -0.38 -7.62
CA ASN A 247 -42.72 -0.67 -8.99
C ASN A 247 -41.62 -1.40 -9.76
N ARG A 248 -41.92 -1.87 -10.97
CA ARG A 248 -40.98 -2.59 -11.82
C ARG A 248 -39.68 -1.82 -12.14
N LEU A 249 -39.77 -0.47 -12.22
CA LEU A 249 -38.59 0.36 -12.49
C LEU A 249 -37.63 0.32 -11.29
N THR A 250 -38.15 0.45 -10.06
CA THR A 250 -37.33 0.33 -8.85
C THR A 250 -36.68 -1.07 -8.73
N ASP A 251 -37.46 -2.12 -9.04
CA ASP A 251 -36.94 -3.50 -9.05
C ASP A 251 -35.77 -3.67 -10.06
N VAL A 252 -35.91 -3.10 -11.27
CA VAL A 252 -34.86 -3.12 -12.29
C VAL A 252 -33.62 -2.37 -11.80
N ILE A 253 -33.77 -1.20 -11.16
CA ILE A 253 -32.65 -0.44 -10.59
C ILE A 253 -31.94 -1.29 -9.52
N GLU A 254 -32.68 -1.91 -8.60
CA GLU A 254 -32.11 -2.76 -7.55
C GLU A 254 -31.33 -3.95 -8.10
N VAL A 255 -31.89 -4.63 -9.09
CA VAL A 255 -31.22 -5.76 -9.76
C VAL A 255 -29.94 -5.27 -10.43
N ASN A 256 -29.97 -4.12 -11.09
CA ASN A 256 -28.78 -3.58 -11.75
C ASN A 256 -27.68 -3.16 -10.75
N ILE A 257 -28.04 -2.57 -9.60
CA ILE A 257 -27.07 -2.26 -8.53
C ILE A 257 -26.38 -3.56 -8.04
N ASN A 258 -27.14 -4.62 -7.81
CA ASN A 258 -26.60 -5.91 -7.39
C ASN A 258 -25.72 -6.54 -8.48
N ASN A 259 -26.13 -6.45 -9.75
CA ASN A 259 -25.33 -6.94 -10.88
C ASN A 259 -24.02 -6.15 -11.03
N LEU A 260 -24.07 -4.84 -10.84
CA LEU A 260 -22.88 -3.97 -10.91
C LEU A 260 -21.87 -4.32 -9.82
N ALA A 261 -22.32 -4.73 -8.63
CA ALA A 261 -21.44 -5.22 -7.56
C ALA A 261 -20.69 -6.52 -7.91
N ALA A 262 -21.19 -7.31 -8.86
CA ALA A 262 -20.60 -8.57 -9.33
C ALA A 262 -19.68 -8.39 -10.55
N VAL A 263 -19.61 -7.19 -11.13
CA VAL A 263 -18.74 -6.92 -12.30
C VAL A 263 -17.27 -7.04 -11.90
N PRO A 264 -16.42 -7.75 -12.70
CA PRO A 264 -14.98 -7.80 -12.46
C PRO A 264 -14.36 -6.40 -12.45
N SER A 265 -13.47 -6.14 -11.49
CA SER A 265 -12.88 -4.80 -11.26
C SER A 265 -12.15 -4.24 -12.48
N ILE A 266 -11.53 -5.10 -13.30
CA ILE A 266 -10.85 -4.69 -14.54
C ILE A 266 -11.78 -4.00 -15.54
N VAL A 267 -13.07 -4.37 -15.57
CA VAL A 267 -14.07 -3.77 -16.48
C VAL A 267 -14.31 -2.30 -16.12
N PHE A 268 -14.29 -1.96 -14.83
CA PHE A 268 -14.36 -0.56 -14.39
C PHE A 268 -13.14 0.24 -14.84
N GLY A 269 -11.96 -0.39 -14.89
CA GLY A 269 -10.76 0.22 -15.45
C GLY A 269 -10.89 0.53 -16.94
N LEU A 270 -11.39 -0.42 -17.72
CA LEU A 270 -11.68 -0.23 -19.15
C LEU A 270 -12.75 0.84 -19.38
N LEU A 271 -13.81 0.84 -18.57
CA LEU A 271 -14.84 1.90 -18.61
C LEU A 271 -14.22 3.26 -18.26
N GLY A 272 -13.35 3.31 -17.26
CA GLY A 272 -12.65 4.52 -16.86
C GLY A 272 -11.74 5.05 -17.96
N LEU A 273 -11.02 4.17 -18.65
CA LEU A 273 -10.20 4.52 -19.80
C LEU A 273 -11.07 5.15 -20.91
N ALA A 274 -12.17 4.49 -21.29
CA ALA A 274 -13.04 4.95 -22.38
C ALA A 274 -13.78 6.25 -22.02
N MET A 275 -14.35 6.35 -20.82
CA MET A 275 -15.18 7.47 -20.41
C MET A 275 -14.35 8.67 -19.92
N PHE A 276 -13.47 8.44 -18.94
CA PHE A 276 -12.80 9.56 -18.27
C PHE A 276 -11.63 10.08 -19.05
N ILE A 277 -10.86 9.20 -19.69
CA ILE A 277 -9.65 9.59 -20.42
C ILE A 277 -9.99 9.92 -21.88
N GLU A 278 -10.60 9.00 -22.62
CA GLU A 278 -10.82 9.19 -24.07
C GLU A 278 -11.99 10.14 -24.36
N PHE A 279 -13.12 10.04 -23.61
CA PHE A 279 -14.30 10.89 -23.87
C PHE A 279 -14.22 12.26 -23.16
N PHE A 280 -13.89 12.29 -21.85
CA PHE A 280 -13.78 13.55 -21.09
C PHE A 280 -12.41 14.22 -21.17
N GLY A 281 -11.39 13.57 -21.73
CA GLY A 281 -10.04 14.13 -21.88
C GLY A 281 -9.30 14.36 -20.57
N LEU A 282 -9.64 13.61 -19.51
CA LEU A 282 -8.94 13.73 -18.23
C LEU A 282 -7.52 13.15 -18.32
N PRO A 283 -6.57 13.67 -17.53
CA PRO A 283 -5.18 13.23 -17.58
C PRO A 283 -5.03 11.77 -17.14
N ARG A 284 -4.22 11.01 -17.89
CA ARG A 284 -3.86 9.63 -17.52
C ARG A 284 -3.07 9.62 -16.22
N SER A 285 -3.09 8.50 -15.53
CA SER A 285 -2.34 8.28 -14.27
C SER A 285 -2.66 9.26 -13.14
N ALA A 286 -3.73 10.05 -13.25
CA ALA A 286 -4.09 11.04 -12.23
C ALA A 286 -4.92 10.43 -11.09
N PRO A 287 -4.70 10.84 -9.82
CA PRO A 287 -5.52 10.44 -8.68
C PRO A 287 -7.02 10.70 -8.86
N LEU A 288 -7.37 11.78 -9.55
CA LEU A 288 -8.76 12.10 -9.89
C LEU A 288 -9.43 10.98 -10.70
N VAL A 289 -8.78 10.53 -11.77
CA VAL A 289 -9.33 9.47 -12.64
C VAL A 289 -9.38 8.14 -11.89
N GLY A 290 -8.32 7.80 -11.15
CA GLY A 290 -8.30 6.63 -10.27
C GLY A 290 -9.46 6.64 -9.26
N GLY A 291 -9.68 7.79 -8.61
CA GLY A 291 -10.76 7.98 -7.66
C GLY A 291 -12.16 7.86 -8.29
N LEU A 292 -12.37 8.38 -9.49
CA LEU A 292 -13.62 8.23 -10.25
C LEU A 292 -13.90 6.75 -10.58
N VAL A 293 -12.91 6.03 -11.05
CA VAL A 293 -13.03 4.59 -11.37
C VAL A 293 -13.35 3.78 -10.12
N LEU A 294 -12.61 4.01 -9.03
CA LEU A 294 -12.87 3.34 -7.75
C LEU A 294 -14.22 3.74 -7.16
N THR A 295 -14.70 4.96 -7.42
CA THR A 295 -16.07 5.39 -7.04
C THR A 295 -17.12 4.52 -7.70
N LEU A 296 -17.03 4.29 -9.02
CA LEU A 296 -17.97 3.42 -9.73
C LEU A 296 -18.01 2.00 -9.14
N MET A 297 -16.85 1.48 -8.76
CA MET A 297 -16.73 0.15 -8.16
C MET A 297 -17.28 0.08 -6.72
N THR A 298 -17.12 1.15 -5.92
CA THR A 298 -17.51 1.16 -4.50
C THR A 298 -18.97 1.56 -4.30
N LEU A 299 -19.57 2.32 -5.21
CA LEU A 299 -20.95 2.78 -5.14
C LEU A 299 -21.95 1.66 -4.84
N PRO A 300 -21.98 0.52 -5.56
CA PRO A 300 -22.93 -0.56 -5.29
C PRO A 300 -22.80 -1.09 -3.86
N THR A 301 -21.57 -1.28 -3.37
CA THR A 301 -21.30 -1.75 -2.00
C THR A 301 -21.87 -0.80 -0.96
N ILE A 302 -21.67 0.51 -1.14
CA ILE A 302 -22.17 1.54 -0.22
C ILE A 302 -23.70 1.61 -0.27
N ILE A 303 -24.32 1.54 -1.46
CA ILE A 303 -25.77 1.54 -1.61
C ILE A 303 -26.39 0.34 -0.89
N ILE A 304 -25.88 -0.88 -1.16
CA ILE A 304 -26.42 -2.12 -0.58
C ILE A 304 -26.31 -2.10 0.94
N THR A 305 -25.15 -1.74 1.48
CA THR A 305 -24.92 -1.71 2.92
C THR A 305 -25.69 -0.59 3.61
N SER A 306 -25.84 0.56 2.98
CA SER A 306 -26.65 1.68 3.51
C SER A 306 -28.13 1.34 3.54
N ARG A 307 -28.65 0.66 2.50
CA ARG A 307 -30.03 0.15 2.52
C ARG A 307 -30.25 -0.88 3.62
N ALA A 308 -29.30 -1.80 3.80
CA ALA A 308 -29.38 -2.75 4.91
C ALA A 308 -29.39 -2.06 6.28
N ALA A 309 -28.61 -0.99 6.45
CA ALA A 309 -28.59 -0.19 7.67
C ALA A 309 -29.92 0.54 7.91
N LEU A 310 -30.54 1.09 6.86
CA LEU A 310 -31.87 1.73 6.93
C LEU A 310 -32.97 0.72 7.31
N LYS A 311 -32.95 -0.48 6.69
CA LYS A 311 -33.88 -1.58 7.00
C LYS A 311 -33.77 -2.07 8.45
N ALA A 312 -32.58 -2.01 9.04
CA ALA A 312 -32.35 -2.42 10.42
C ALA A 312 -32.97 -1.50 11.47
N VAL A 313 -33.33 -0.26 11.09
CA VAL A 313 -34.04 0.68 11.99
C VAL A 313 -35.49 0.20 12.21
N PRO A 314 -35.93 -0.02 13.48
CA PRO A 314 -37.25 -0.53 13.77
C PRO A 314 -38.39 0.33 13.15
N PRO A 315 -39.45 -0.28 12.57
CA PRO A 315 -40.58 0.46 12.00
C PRO A 315 -41.28 1.35 13.01
N SER A 316 -41.31 0.96 14.29
CA SER A 316 -41.94 1.72 15.38
C SER A 316 -41.37 3.14 15.53
N ILE A 317 -40.10 3.37 15.16
CA ILE A 317 -39.52 4.71 15.20
C ILE A 317 -40.18 5.61 14.13
N ARG A 318 -40.44 5.06 12.94
CA ARG A 318 -41.12 5.77 11.88
C ARG A 318 -42.57 6.07 12.24
N GLU A 319 -43.27 5.06 12.78
CA GLU A 319 -44.63 5.18 13.24
C GLU A 319 -44.80 6.23 14.37
N ALA A 320 -43.87 6.22 15.35
CA ALA A 320 -43.85 7.21 16.43
C ALA A 320 -43.65 8.65 15.89
N ALA A 321 -42.73 8.84 14.95
CA ALA A 321 -42.47 10.14 14.34
C ALA A 321 -43.70 10.65 13.56
N PHE A 322 -44.35 9.79 12.78
CA PHE A 322 -45.60 10.14 12.09
C PHE A 322 -46.73 10.42 13.07
N GLY A 323 -46.84 9.66 14.17
CA GLY A 323 -47.84 9.91 15.24
C GLY A 323 -47.68 11.27 15.93
N MET A 324 -46.46 11.82 15.95
CA MET A 324 -46.14 13.17 16.43
C MET A 324 -46.34 14.26 15.35
N GLY A 325 -46.76 13.90 14.13
CA GLY A 325 -46.98 14.84 13.03
C GLY A 325 -45.76 15.18 12.20
N ALA A 326 -44.66 14.41 12.29
CA ALA A 326 -43.49 14.63 11.46
C ALA A 326 -43.77 14.29 9.99
N SER A 327 -43.25 15.10 9.06
CA SER A 327 -43.29 14.78 7.63
C SER A 327 -42.36 13.60 7.28
N PRO A 328 -42.55 12.92 6.14
CA PRO A 328 -41.65 11.82 5.72
C PRO A 328 -40.17 12.22 5.71
N VAL A 329 -39.87 13.41 5.20
CA VAL A 329 -38.51 13.93 5.16
C VAL A 329 -37.96 14.16 6.57
N GLN A 330 -38.72 14.75 7.46
CA GLN A 330 -38.33 14.96 8.86
C GLN A 330 -38.12 13.63 9.59
N THR A 331 -39.01 12.66 9.38
CA THR A 331 -38.87 11.30 9.94
C THR A 331 -37.54 10.66 9.51
N VAL A 332 -37.24 10.72 8.21
CA VAL A 332 -36.01 10.12 7.70
C VAL A 332 -34.76 10.88 8.19
N THR A 333 -34.72 12.19 8.05
CA THR A 333 -33.51 12.99 8.33
C THR A 333 -33.21 13.11 9.82
N HIS A 334 -34.21 13.19 10.68
CA HIS A 334 -34.01 13.43 12.12
C HIS A 334 -34.07 12.16 12.96
N HIS A 335 -34.73 11.10 12.51
CA HIS A 335 -34.93 9.89 13.31
C HIS A 335 -34.28 8.64 12.69
N VAL A 336 -34.51 8.37 11.40
CA VAL A 336 -34.03 7.14 10.76
C VAL A 336 -32.55 7.24 10.39
N LEU A 337 -32.18 8.30 9.68
CA LEU A 337 -30.80 8.46 9.17
C LEU A 337 -29.75 8.49 10.27
N PRO A 338 -29.92 9.25 11.39
CA PRO A 338 -28.93 9.25 12.46
C PRO A 338 -28.68 7.88 13.10
N LEU A 339 -29.70 7.00 13.10
CA LEU A 339 -29.62 5.64 13.61
C LEU A 339 -28.96 4.67 12.62
N ALA A 340 -29.13 4.93 11.31
CA ALA A 340 -28.55 4.11 10.25
C ALA A 340 -27.09 4.49 9.95
N VAL A 341 -26.65 5.73 10.25
CA VAL A 341 -25.29 6.22 9.96
C VAL A 341 -24.16 5.26 10.41
N PRO A 342 -24.16 4.66 11.62
CA PRO A 342 -23.11 3.74 12.01
C PRO A 342 -23.00 2.52 11.10
N GLY A 343 -24.13 1.99 10.61
CA GLY A 343 -24.19 0.91 9.64
C GLY A 343 -23.69 1.33 8.25
N MET A 344 -24.07 2.53 7.81
CA MET A 344 -23.62 3.11 6.54
C MET A 344 -22.09 3.33 6.54
N LEU A 345 -21.56 3.88 7.65
CA LEU A 345 -20.10 4.03 7.82
C LEU A 345 -19.37 2.69 7.77
N THR A 346 -19.97 1.63 8.32
CA THR A 346 -19.40 0.27 8.21
C THR A 346 -19.28 -0.16 6.74
N GLY A 347 -20.30 0.11 5.93
CA GLY A 347 -20.27 -0.15 4.49
C GLY A 347 -19.20 0.66 3.77
N ALA A 348 -19.05 1.93 4.12
CA ALA A 348 -17.99 2.78 3.58
C ALA A 348 -16.59 2.27 3.93
N ILE A 349 -16.37 1.82 5.17
CA ILE A 349 -15.09 1.23 5.62
C ILE A 349 -14.75 0.00 4.79
N ILE A 350 -15.70 -0.90 4.57
CA ILE A 350 -15.51 -2.11 3.76
C ILE A 350 -15.20 -1.74 2.31
N GLY A 351 -15.95 -0.78 1.73
CA GLY A 351 -15.74 -0.29 0.38
C GLY A 351 -14.36 0.34 0.19
N MET A 352 -13.92 1.17 1.13
CA MET A 352 -12.61 1.81 1.11
C MET A 352 -11.46 0.81 1.28
N ALA A 353 -11.59 -0.16 2.19
CA ALA A 353 -10.60 -1.21 2.37
C ALA A 353 -10.43 -2.06 1.09
N ARG A 354 -11.54 -2.35 0.40
CA ARG A 354 -11.53 -2.99 -0.91
C ARG A 354 -10.84 -2.12 -1.96
N ALA A 355 -11.24 -0.85 -2.06
CA ALA A 355 -10.68 0.10 -3.02
C ALA A 355 -9.15 0.29 -2.87
N LEU A 356 -8.66 0.33 -1.62
CA LEU A 356 -7.22 0.42 -1.35
C LEU A 356 -6.43 -0.80 -1.86
N GLY A 357 -7.03 -1.98 -1.84
CA GLY A 357 -6.37 -3.21 -2.30
C GLY A 357 -6.45 -3.44 -3.82
N GLU A 358 -7.24 -2.66 -4.54
CA GLU A 358 -7.45 -2.85 -5.97
C GLU A 358 -6.33 -2.25 -6.82
N SER A 359 -5.67 -3.08 -7.63
CA SER A 359 -4.67 -2.64 -8.60
C SER A 359 -5.16 -2.69 -10.05
N ALA A 360 -5.95 -3.72 -10.41
CA ALA A 360 -6.32 -4.00 -11.79
C ALA A 360 -6.99 -2.81 -12.53
N PRO A 361 -8.02 -2.14 -12.02
CA PRO A 361 -8.62 -0.99 -12.70
C PRO A 361 -7.65 0.20 -12.82
N LEU A 362 -6.75 0.38 -11.86
CA LEU A 362 -5.77 1.47 -11.84
C LEU A 362 -4.64 1.24 -12.84
N LEU A 363 -4.24 -0.03 -13.04
CA LEU A 363 -3.32 -0.42 -14.11
C LEU A 363 -3.89 -0.06 -15.50
N MET A 364 -5.19 -0.30 -15.72
CA MET A 364 -5.85 -0.05 -17.02
C MET A 364 -5.92 1.43 -17.37
N ILE A 365 -6.05 2.33 -16.41
CA ILE A 365 -6.06 3.79 -16.65
C ILE A 365 -4.66 4.41 -16.74
N GLY A 366 -3.61 3.58 -16.70
CA GLY A 366 -2.23 4.01 -16.94
C GLY A 366 -1.43 4.37 -15.69
N MET A 367 -1.90 4.08 -14.46
CA MET A 367 -1.10 4.32 -13.23
C MET A 367 0.12 3.38 -13.09
N VAL A 368 0.54 2.77 -14.18
CA VAL A 368 1.76 1.94 -14.34
C VAL A 368 2.98 2.74 -14.77
N ALA A 369 2.84 4.03 -15.06
CA ALA A 369 3.94 4.85 -15.48
C ALA A 369 4.96 5.01 -14.35
N PHE A 370 6.24 5.00 -14.70
CA PHE A 370 7.31 5.39 -13.77
C PHE A 370 7.17 6.87 -13.44
N ILE A 371 6.97 7.21 -12.17
CA ILE A 371 6.76 8.57 -11.69
C ILE A 371 7.67 8.82 -10.49
N ALA A 372 8.76 9.56 -10.74
CA ALA A 372 9.73 9.92 -9.71
C ALA A 372 9.20 11.01 -8.75
N ASP A 373 8.31 11.88 -9.24
CA ASP A 373 7.79 13.00 -8.47
C ASP A 373 6.64 12.60 -7.53
N VAL A 374 6.54 13.32 -6.42
CA VAL A 374 5.42 13.17 -5.49
C VAL A 374 4.27 14.07 -5.94
N PRO A 375 3.05 13.52 -6.19
CA PRO A 375 1.91 14.32 -6.66
C PRO A 375 1.51 15.37 -5.61
N LYS A 376 1.23 16.59 -6.07
CA LYS A 376 0.79 17.73 -5.25
C LYS A 376 -0.68 18.08 -5.48
N SER A 377 -1.24 17.65 -6.61
CA SER A 377 -2.64 17.91 -6.98
C SER A 377 -3.36 16.61 -7.39
N LEU A 378 -4.68 16.69 -7.55
CA LEU A 378 -5.52 15.56 -8.00
C LEU A 378 -5.29 15.21 -9.48
N THR A 379 -4.69 16.10 -10.25
CA THR A 379 -4.46 15.96 -11.70
C THR A 379 -3.00 15.66 -12.05
N ASP A 380 -2.09 15.73 -11.08
CA ASP A 380 -0.70 15.35 -11.29
C ASP A 380 -0.58 13.85 -11.54
N PRO A 381 0.37 13.42 -12.38
CA PRO A 381 0.65 11.99 -12.52
C PRO A 381 1.02 11.36 -11.17
N ALA A 382 0.44 10.21 -10.88
CA ALA A 382 0.69 9.47 -9.64
C ALA A 382 0.56 7.96 -9.86
N THR A 383 1.30 7.20 -9.09
CA THR A 383 1.02 5.79 -8.84
C THR A 383 0.33 5.63 -7.47
N VAL A 384 -0.13 4.44 -7.16
CA VAL A 384 -0.74 4.08 -5.87
C VAL A 384 -0.03 2.89 -5.26
N LEU A 385 -0.10 2.70 -3.94
CA LEU A 385 0.61 1.64 -3.22
C LEU A 385 0.44 0.23 -3.83
N PRO A 386 -0.78 -0.27 -4.12
CA PRO A 386 -0.94 -1.61 -4.70
C PRO A 386 -0.33 -1.73 -6.10
N VAL A 387 -0.35 -0.67 -6.89
CA VAL A 387 0.29 -0.64 -8.22
C VAL A 387 1.81 -0.56 -8.07
N GLN A 388 2.35 0.24 -7.15
CA GLN A 388 3.78 0.31 -6.86
C GLN A 388 4.34 -1.04 -6.42
N VAL A 389 3.64 -1.74 -5.53
CA VAL A 389 3.98 -3.12 -5.13
C VAL A 389 4.04 -4.04 -6.35
N TYR A 390 3.06 -3.95 -7.26
CA TYR A 390 3.05 -4.74 -8.50
C TYR A 390 4.23 -4.41 -9.42
N LEU A 391 4.54 -3.12 -9.61
CA LEU A 391 5.66 -2.67 -10.47
C LEU A 391 7.01 -3.18 -9.94
N TRP A 392 7.27 -3.00 -8.65
CA TRP A 392 8.51 -3.47 -8.04
C TRP A 392 8.61 -4.99 -8.00
N ALA A 393 7.49 -5.70 -7.75
CA ALA A 393 7.47 -7.17 -7.81
C ALA A 393 7.75 -7.73 -9.22
N SER A 394 7.49 -6.93 -10.25
CA SER A 394 7.72 -7.29 -11.66
C SER A 394 9.10 -6.85 -12.16
N SER A 395 9.88 -6.13 -11.36
CA SER A 395 11.23 -5.70 -11.72
C SER A 395 12.19 -6.91 -11.81
N PRO A 396 13.09 -6.93 -12.80
CA PRO A 396 14.11 -7.96 -12.91
C PRO A 396 15.20 -7.85 -11.83
N GLU A 397 15.36 -6.70 -11.20
CA GLU A 397 16.39 -6.43 -10.20
C GLU A 397 16.02 -7.03 -8.84
N ARG A 398 16.93 -7.85 -8.29
CA ARG A 398 16.70 -8.60 -7.04
C ARG A 398 16.44 -7.70 -5.84
N ALA A 399 17.03 -6.52 -5.78
CA ALA A 399 16.87 -5.58 -4.68
C ALA A 399 15.43 -5.03 -4.57
N PHE A 400 14.66 -5.02 -5.67
CA PHE A 400 13.24 -4.67 -5.60
C PHE A 400 12.37 -5.69 -4.86
N VAL A 401 12.82 -6.93 -4.64
CA VAL A 401 12.08 -7.91 -3.82
C VAL A 401 11.98 -7.42 -2.37
N GLU A 402 13.07 -6.87 -1.84
CA GLU A 402 13.11 -6.26 -0.51
C GLU A 402 12.21 -5.02 -0.46
N ARG A 403 12.35 -4.11 -1.44
CA ARG A 403 11.54 -2.89 -1.56
C ARG A 403 10.04 -3.20 -1.68
N THR A 404 9.68 -4.22 -2.47
CA THR A 404 8.31 -4.72 -2.59
C THR A 404 7.76 -5.16 -1.23
N SER A 405 8.53 -5.96 -0.49
CA SER A 405 8.12 -6.43 0.84
C SER A 405 7.96 -5.26 1.83
N GLY A 406 8.87 -4.28 1.79
CA GLY A 406 8.76 -3.03 2.54
C GLY A 406 7.52 -2.22 2.17
N ALA A 407 7.21 -2.09 0.88
CA ALA A 407 6.01 -1.39 0.41
C ALA A 407 4.72 -2.10 0.83
N ILE A 408 4.71 -3.44 0.87
CA ILE A 408 3.58 -4.23 1.41
C ILE A 408 3.39 -3.92 2.90
N ILE A 409 4.46 -3.83 3.69
CA ILE A 409 4.37 -3.46 5.11
C ILE A 409 3.76 -2.06 5.24
N VAL A 410 4.19 -1.09 4.42
CA VAL A 410 3.62 0.26 4.41
C VAL A 410 2.14 0.24 4.01
N LEU A 411 1.77 -0.53 2.99
CA LEU A 411 0.37 -0.70 2.56
C LEU A 411 -0.51 -1.26 3.69
N LEU A 412 -0.02 -2.29 4.39
CA LEU A 412 -0.73 -2.89 5.53
C LEU A 412 -0.86 -1.90 6.70
N ALA A 413 0.20 -1.14 6.99
CA ALA A 413 0.17 -0.09 8.00
C ALA A 413 -0.82 1.02 7.62
N PHE A 414 -0.83 1.44 6.36
CA PHE A 414 -1.78 2.42 5.83
C PHE A 414 -3.23 1.93 5.96
N LEU A 415 -3.49 0.66 5.59
CA LEU A 415 -4.80 0.02 5.75
C LEU A 415 -5.23 -0.02 7.21
N LEU A 416 -4.31 -0.37 8.12
CA LEU A 416 -4.60 -0.44 9.56
C LEU A 416 -4.95 0.94 10.13
N VAL A 417 -4.18 1.97 9.79
CA VAL A 417 -4.42 3.35 10.22
C VAL A 417 -5.75 3.87 9.67
N MET A 418 -6.02 3.65 8.40
CA MET A 418 -7.26 4.07 7.75
C MET A 418 -8.49 3.38 8.38
N ASN A 419 -8.43 2.06 8.54
CA ASN A 419 -9.51 1.30 9.18
C ASN A 419 -9.69 1.70 10.64
N GLY A 420 -8.60 1.91 11.38
CA GLY A 420 -8.63 2.38 12.77
C GLY A 420 -9.31 3.75 12.90
N ALA A 421 -8.94 4.69 12.04
CA ALA A 421 -9.57 6.02 11.99
C ALA A 421 -11.08 5.92 11.66
N ALA A 422 -11.42 5.09 10.70
CA ALA A 422 -12.82 4.89 10.28
C ALA A 422 -13.67 4.22 11.37
N VAL A 423 -13.13 3.22 12.08
CA VAL A 423 -13.78 2.57 13.24
C VAL A 423 -13.94 3.57 14.41
N TYR A 424 -12.91 4.39 14.67
CA TYR A 424 -12.99 5.46 15.67
C TYR A 424 -14.10 6.46 15.32
N LEU A 425 -14.16 6.90 14.07
CA LEU A 425 -15.21 7.80 13.60
C LEU A 425 -16.60 7.17 13.76
N ARG A 426 -16.76 5.90 13.35
CA ARG A 426 -18.01 5.15 13.52
C ARG A 426 -18.46 5.10 14.98
N SER A 427 -17.53 4.76 15.90
CA SER A 427 -17.84 4.62 17.33
C SER A 427 -18.34 5.93 17.95
N ARG A 428 -17.90 7.08 17.43
CA ARG A 428 -18.36 8.41 17.89
C ARG A 428 -19.81 8.71 17.49
N PHE A 429 -20.29 8.12 16.38
CA PHE A 429 -21.69 8.26 15.92
C PHE A 429 -22.59 7.14 16.42
N GLU A 430 -22.04 6.08 17.02
CA GLU A 430 -22.80 4.97 17.57
C GLU A 430 -23.54 5.42 18.85
N ARG A 431 -24.85 5.54 18.76
CA ARG A 431 -25.72 5.78 19.91
C ARG A 431 -26.11 4.42 20.49
N ARG A 432 -25.64 4.10 21.69
CA ARG A 432 -26.10 2.94 22.46
C ARG A 432 -27.36 3.35 23.21
N TRP A 433 -28.41 2.55 23.04
CA TRP A 433 -29.68 2.67 23.75
C TRP A 433 -29.63 1.87 25.03
#